data_1b6a4c1442d38afe65c57405129cdeea
#
_entry.id   1b6a4c1442d38afe65c57405129cdeea
#
_cell.length_a   1.000
_cell.length_b   1.000
_cell.length_c   1.000
_cell.angle_alpha   90.00
_cell.angle_beta   90.00
_cell.angle_gamma   90.00
#
_symmetry.space_group_name_H-M   'P 1'
#
loop_
_entity.id
_entity.type
_entity.pdbx_description
1 polymer ?
#
loop_
_entity_poly.entity_id
_entity_poly.type
_entity_poly.pdbx_seq_one_letter_code
_entity_poly.pdbx_strand_id
1 'polypeptide(L)'
;EAAVAAGKLPPVKKRLPEEPFLLKTGQQGFQPGKHGGSLKLLMGRKKDTRQLVVYGYARLVGYDKNFNFVPDILKKFEVKHGRIFTLHLRKGHRWSDGHPFTSEDFRYYFEDVATNKKIANESLPQVMLVEGKPPLFEVLDKHTVRYTWHKPNPFILPRLAGARPIYLYRPAHYLKKFHIKYTPLRA
;
A
#
# COMPACT_ATOMS: atom_id res chain seq x y z
N GLU A 1 -5.04 0.32 26.60
CA GLU A 1 -4.75 1.45 27.53
C GLU A 1 -3.66 1.11 28.56
N ALA A 2 -3.60 -0.10 29.14
CA ALA A 2 -2.58 -0.49 30.11
C ALA A 2 -1.13 -0.27 29.62
N ALA A 3 -0.82 -0.59 28.37
CA ALA A 3 0.51 -0.37 27.80
C ALA A 3 0.84 1.12 27.61
N VAL A 4 -0.16 1.97 27.41
CA VAL A 4 0.00 3.42 27.36
C VAL A 4 0.25 3.98 28.76
N ALA A 5 -0.52 3.54 29.73
CA ALA A 5 -0.34 3.92 31.12
C ALA A 5 1.02 3.48 31.68
N ALA A 6 1.51 2.30 31.25
CA ALA A 6 2.83 1.79 31.60
C ALA A 6 4.00 2.44 30.80
N GLY A 7 3.75 3.43 29.94
CA GLY A 7 4.76 4.08 29.11
C GLY A 7 5.35 3.21 27.99
N LYS A 8 4.81 2.00 27.78
CA LYS A 8 5.29 1.06 26.75
C LYS A 8 4.82 1.40 25.34
N LEU A 9 3.75 2.18 25.22
CA LEU A 9 3.23 2.67 23.93
C LEU A 9 2.88 4.17 24.05
N PRO A 10 3.08 4.96 22.97
CA PRO A 10 2.58 6.33 22.92
C PRO A 10 1.05 6.36 23.01
N PRO A 11 0.44 7.46 23.46
CA PRO A 11 -1.00 7.67 23.40
C PRO A 11 -1.57 7.41 21.99
N VAL A 12 -2.80 6.89 21.91
CA VAL A 12 -3.45 6.54 20.63
C VAL A 12 -3.38 7.69 19.62
N LYS A 13 -3.65 8.93 20.06
CA LYS A 13 -3.59 10.12 19.22
C LYS A 13 -2.25 10.32 18.53
N LYS A 14 -1.13 9.91 19.14
CA LYS A 14 0.22 9.99 18.54
C LYS A 14 0.54 8.83 17.60
N ARG A 15 -0.27 7.78 17.61
CA ARG A 15 -0.11 6.59 16.75
C ARG A 15 -0.99 6.62 15.51
N LEU A 16 -2.05 7.41 15.53
CA LEU A 16 -2.91 7.59 14.36
C LEU A 16 -2.22 8.48 13.31
N PRO A 17 -2.46 8.24 12.01
CA PRO A 17 -2.05 9.17 10.97
C PRO A 17 -2.78 10.50 11.13
N GLU A 18 -2.22 11.55 10.53
CA GLU A 18 -2.82 12.90 10.52
C GLU A 18 -4.20 12.90 9.84
N GLU A 19 -4.34 12.12 8.76
CA GLU A 19 -5.59 11.92 8.03
C GLU A 19 -5.98 10.43 8.03
N PRO A 20 -6.58 9.88 9.11
CA PRO A 20 -6.96 8.49 9.16
C PRO A 20 -8.13 8.18 8.22
N PHE A 21 -8.22 6.94 7.77
CA PHE A 21 -9.43 6.46 7.12
C PHE A 21 -10.54 6.29 8.17
N LEU A 22 -11.66 6.97 7.95
CA LEU A 22 -12.82 6.90 8.83
C LEU A 22 -13.93 6.09 8.15
N LEU A 23 -14.28 4.95 8.74
CA LEU A 23 -15.49 4.24 8.37
C LEU A 23 -16.71 5.04 8.85
N LYS A 24 -17.59 5.39 7.94
CA LYS A 24 -18.88 6.00 8.30
C LYS A 24 -19.81 4.90 8.81
N THR A 25 -19.76 4.66 10.13
CA THR A 25 -20.69 3.75 10.80
C THR A 25 -22.12 4.27 10.63
N GLY A 26 -23.08 3.36 10.39
CA GLY A 26 -24.48 3.69 10.18
C GLY A 26 -24.91 3.93 8.73
N GLN A 27 -24.03 4.30 7.82
CA GLN A 27 -24.39 4.55 6.42
C GLN A 27 -24.37 3.32 5.52
N GLN A 28 -23.80 2.19 5.95
CA GLN A 28 -23.68 0.97 5.15
C GLN A 28 -24.08 -0.30 5.92
N GLY A 29 -24.91 -0.16 6.97
CA GLY A 29 -25.26 -1.29 7.84
C GLY A 29 -24.14 -1.73 8.78
N PHE A 30 -23.05 -0.98 8.87
CA PHE A 30 -22.00 -1.21 9.86
C PHE A 30 -22.43 -0.68 11.22
N GLN A 31 -22.39 -1.53 12.24
CA GLN A 31 -22.58 -1.13 13.63
C GLN A 31 -21.24 -1.18 14.35
N PRO A 32 -21.01 -0.28 15.33
CA PRO A 32 -19.82 -0.37 16.18
C PRO A 32 -19.80 -1.71 16.91
N GLY A 33 -18.71 -2.46 16.75
CA GLY A 33 -18.50 -3.71 17.47
C GLY A 33 -17.94 -3.48 18.87
N LYS A 34 -17.95 -4.53 19.68
CA LYS A 34 -17.22 -4.57 20.95
C LYS A 34 -15.82 -5.12 20.71
N HIS A 35 -14.82 -4.46 21.29
CA HIS A 35 -13.44 -4.96 21.21
C HIS A 35 -13.28 -6.26 22.00
N GLY A 36 -12.57 -7.22 21.43
CA GLY A 36 -12.29 -8.53 22.05
C GLY A 36 -12.82 -9.68 21.22
N GLY A 37 -12.84 -10.86 21.84
CA GLY A 37 -13.26 -12.09 21.18
C GLY A 37 -12.15 -12.73 20.33
N SER A 38 -12.54 -13.77 19.58
CA SER A 38 -11.64 -14.54 18.71
C SER A 38 -12.31 -14.83 17.35
N LEU A 39 -11.60 -14.58 16.27
CA LEU A 39 -12.00 -14.99 14.93
C LEU A 39 -11.34 -16.35 14.62
N LYS A 40 -12.15 -17.41 14.50
CA LYS A 40 -11.69 -18.76 14.12
C LYS A 40 -11.89 -18.93 12.63
N LEU A 41 -10.82 -19.25 11.90
CA LEU A 41 -10.83 -19.49 10.46
C LEU A 41 -10.36 -20.91 10.18
N LEU A 42 -11.06 -21.60 9.28
CA LEU A 42 -10.62 -22.90 8.78
C LEU A 42 -9.63 -22.68 7.64
N MET A 43 -8.46 -23.31 7.71
CA MET A 43 -7.42 -23.22 6.71
C MET A 43 -6.99 -24.63 6.28
N GLY A 44 -6.94 -24.86 4.96
CA GLY A 44 -6.52 -26.15 4.42
C GLY A 44 -5.01 -26.37 4.45
N ARG A 45 -4.20 -25.30 4.37
CA ARG A 45 -2.74 -25.36 4.26
C ARG A 45 -2.09 -24.12 4.91
N LYS A 46 -0.80 -24.25 5.29
CA LYS A 46 0.00 -23.14 5.86
C LYS A 46 -0.04 -21.85 5.02
N LYS A 47 -0.04 -21.96 3.69
CA LYS A 47 -0.09 -20.79 2.80
C LYS A 47 -1.42 -20.03 2.81
N ASP A 48 -2.49 -20.63 3.34
CA ASP A 48 -3.81 -20.02 3.37
C ASP A 48 -3.90 -18.92 4.45
N THR A 49 -2.87 -18.78 5.31
CA THR A 49 -2.67 -17.60 6.17
C THR A 49 -2.68 -16.28 5.39
N ARG A 50 -2.41 -16.31 4.08
CA ARG A 50 -2.56 -15.16 3.17
C ARG A 50 -3.98 -14.58 3.16
N GLN A 51 -4.99 -15.37 3.50
CA GLN A 51 -6.37 -14.90 3.62
C GLN A 51 -6.53 -13.85 4.73
N LEU A 52 -5.64 -13.83 5.72
CA LEU A 52 -5.62 -12.79 6.75
C LEU A 52 -5.40 -11.38 6.19
N VAL A 53 -4.78 -11.26 5.01
CA VAL A 53 -4.64 -9.98 4.28
C VAL A 53 -6.01 -9.38 3.97
N VAL A 54 -7.02 -10.20 3.71
CA VAL A 54 -8.39 -9.73 3.42
C VAL A 54 -9.00 -9.03 4.63
N TYR A 55 -8.68 -9.50 5.84
CA TYR A 55 -9.30 -9.03 7.08
C TYR A 55 -8.46 -8.06 7.89
N GLY A 56 -7.14 -8.11 7.75
CA GLY A 56 -6.24 -7.43 8.67
C GLY A 56 -5.28 -6.42 8.05
N TYR A 57 -5.12 -6.38 6.73
CA TYR A 57 -4.13 -5.50 6.09
C TYR A 57 -4.80 -4.41 5.27
N ALA A 58 -4.41 -3.18 5.52
CA ALA A 58 -4.77 -2.04 4.70
C ALA A 58 -4.15 -2.14 3.29
N ARG A 59 -4.87 -1.67 2.29
CA ARG A 59 -4.51 -1.66 0.87
C ARG A 59 -4.49 -0.23 0.35
N LEU A 60 -3.89 -0.01 -0.79
CA LEU A 60 -3.98 1.31 -1.42
C LEU A 60 -5.44 1.64 -1.78
N VAL A 61 -6.13 0.66 -2.35
CA VAL A 61 -7.53 0.73 -2.79
C VAL A 61 -8.27 -0.49 -2.26
N GLY A 62 -9.54 -0.34 -1.92
CA GLY A 62 -10.43 -1.44 -1.52
C GLY A 62 -11.70 -1.46 -2.36
N TYR A 63 -12.65 -2.29 -1.94
CA TYR A 63 -14.02 -2.33 -2.48
C TYR A 63 -15.02 -1.91 -1.41
N ASP A 64 -16.05 -1.18 -1.84
CA ASP A 64 -17.26 -1.01 -1.03
C ASP A 64 -18.20 -2.23 -1.19
N LYS A 65 -19.36 -2.19 -0.51
CA LYS A 65 -20.38 -3.23 -0.58
C LYS A 65 -21.01 -3.42 -1.98
N ASN A 66 -20.88 -2.45 -2.85
CA ASN A 66 -21.40 -2.47 -4.22
C ASN A 66 -20.29 -2.81 -5.23
N PHE A 67 -19.11 -3.25 -4.75
CA PHE A 67 -17.92 -3.53 -5.55
C PHE A 67 -17.35 -2.31 -6.30
N ASN A 68 -17.64 -1.09 -5.86
CA ASN A 68 -16.95 0.08 -6.35
C ASN A 68 -15.57 0.20 -5.72
N PHE A 69 -14.60 0.68 -6.50
CA PHE A 69 -13.28 0.98 -5.97
C PHE A 69 -13.33 2.19 -5.05
N VAL A 70 -12.83 2.02 -3.84
CA VAL A 70 -12.73 3.08 -2.83
C VAL A 70 -11.30 3.22 -2.32
N PRO A 71 -10.84 4.44 -2.01
CA PRO A 71 -9.52 4.62 -1.41
C PRO A 71 -9.49 4.04 0.02
N ASP A 72 -8.33 3.47 0.40
CA ASP A 72 -8.07 2.97 1.76
C ASP A 72 -6.84 3.71 2.35
N ILE A 73 -5.60 3.22 2.13
CA ILE A 73 -4.37 3.99 2.45
C ILE A 73 -4.31 5.28 1.61
N LEU A 74 -4.79 5.23 0.37
CA LEU A 74 -4.94 6.43 -0.44
C LEU A 74 -6.01 7.34 0.15
N LYS A 75 -5.77 8.64 0.09
CA LYS A 75 -6.81 9.67 0.31
C LYS A 75 -7.80 9.69 -0.84
N LYS A 76 -7.28 9.63 -2.06
CA LYS A 76 -8.03 9.52 -3.32
C LYS A 76 -7.15 8.94 -4.41
N PHE A 77 -7.78 8.49 -5.48
CA PHE A 77 -7.12 8.18 -6.74
C PHE A 77 -7.92 8.79 -7.90
N GLU A 78 -7.22 9.11 -8.96
CA GLU A 78 -7.82 9.66 -10.18
C GLU A 78 -7.41 8.81 -11.36
N VAL A 79 -8.35 8.50 -12.24
CA VAL A 79 -8.11 7.76 -13.46
C VAL A 79 -8.56 8.59 -14.66
N LYS A 80 -7.63 8.87 -15.58
CA LYS A 80 -7.94 9.59 -16.82
C LYS A 80 -7.68 8.67 -18.02
N HIS A 81 -8.68 8.56 -18.89
CA HIS A 81 -8.65 7.75 -20.12
C HIS A 81 -8.26 6.27 -19.89
N GLY A 82 -8.51 5.73 -18.67
CA GLY A 82 -8.12 4.37 -18.30
C GLY A 82 -6.62 4.09 -18.29
N ARG A 83 -5.75 5.08 -18.49
CA ARG A 83 -4.30 4.92 -18.64
C ARG A 83 -3.43 5.83 -17.75
N ILE A 84 -3.98 6.88 -17.18
CA ILE A 84 -3.27 7.79 -16.26
C ILE A 84 -3.88 7.61 -14.87
N PHE A 85 -3.10 7.12 -13.94
CA PHE A 85 -3.52 6.85 -12.58
C PHE A 85 -2.71 7.73 -11.62
N THR A 86 -3.38 8.68 -10.99
CA THR A 86 -2.77 9.55 -9.97
C THR A 86 -3.23 9.08 -8.60
N LEU A 87 -2.28 8.73 -7.75
CA LEU A 87 -2.50 8.18 -6.41
C LEU A 87 -2.09 9.22 -5.38
N HIS A 88 -3.03 9.65 -4.54
CA HIS A 88 -2.79 10.60 -3.47
C HIS A 88 -2.79 9.88 -2.12
N LEU A 89 -1.66 9.91 -1.43
CA LEU A 89 -1.50 9.29 -0.12
C LEU A 89 -2.17 10.14 0.97
N ARG A 90 -2.68 9.48 2.01
CA ARG A 90 -3.07 10.18 3.24
C ARG A 90 -1.82 10.63 3.98
N LYS A 91 -1.87 11.83 4.55
CA LYS A 91 -0.77 12.35 5.36
C LYS A 91 -0.69 11.64 6.71
N GLY A 92 0.52 11.48 7.19
CA GLY A 92 0.78 10.96 8.53
C GLY A 92 0.82 9.45 8.66
N HIS A 93 0.64 8.68 7.58
CA HIS A 93 0.94 7.24 7.59
C HIS A 93 2.42 7.00 7.87
N ARG A 94 2.69 5.93 8.62
CA ARG A 94 4.04 5.56 9.05
C ARG A 94 4.27 4.07 8.86
N TRP A 95 5.50 3.72 8.64
CA TRP A 95 5.99 2.36 8.76
C TRP A 95 5.98 1.90 10.22
N SER A 96 6.14 0.62 10.47
CA SER A 96 6.11 0.03 11.83
C SER A 96 7.20 0.55 12.76
N ASP A 97 8.29 1.06 12.21
CA ASP A 97 9.39 1.70 12.94
C ASP A 97 9.16 3.21 13.17
N GLY A 98 8.01 3.74 12.73
CA GLY A 98 7.63 5.14 12.90
C GLY A 98 8.09 6.07 11.77
N HIS A 99 8.87 5.59 10.80
CA HIS A 99 9.29 6.41 9.66
C HIS A 99 8.09 6.79 8.78
N PRO A 100 8.00 8.04 8.24
CA PRO A 100 6.90 8.46 7.38
C PRO A 100 6.80 7.59 6.10
N PHE A 101 5.56 7.24 5.73
CA PHE A 101 5.23 6.61 4.46
C PHE A 101 4.93 7.68 3.41
N THR A 102 5.68 7.71 2.33
CA THR A 102 5.66 8.80 1.35
C THR A 102 5.81 8.29 -0.09
N SER A 103 5.75 9.21 -1.05
CA SER A 103 6.02 8.93 -2.47
C SER A 103 7.43 8.39 -2.73
N GLU A 104 8.39 8.65 -1.82
CA GLU A 104 9.75 8.10 -1.93
C GLU A 104 9.77 6.56 -1.84
N ASP A 105 8.86 5.96 -1.07
CA ASP A 105 8.73 4.51 -0.96
C ASP A 105 8.27 3.87 -2.28
N PHE A 106 7.46 4.60 -3.06
CA PHE A 106 7.03 4.22 -4.41
C PHE A 106 8.14 4.42 -5.43
N ARG A 107 8.84 5.58 -5.37
CA ARG A 107 9.97 5.87 -6.25
C ARG A 107 11.06 4.81 -6.10
N TYR A 108 11.45 4.53 -4.86
CA TYR A 108 12.46 3.53 -4.56
C TYR A 108 12.07 2.16 -5.12
N TYR A 109 10.82 1.74 -4.90
CA TYR A 109 10.35 0.47 -5.45
C TYR A 109 10.41 0.46 -6.97
N PHE A 110 9.87 1.47 -7.63
CA PHE A 110 9.77 1.49 -9.08
C PHE A 110 11.14 1.62 -9.75
N GLU A 111 11.93 2.62 -9.37
CA GLU A 111 13.17 2.97 -10.05
C GLU A 111 14.36 2.13 -9.59
N ASP A 112 14.48 1.87 -8.29
CA ASP A 112 15.68 1.25 -7.74
C ASP A 112 15.55 -0.28 -7.60
N VAL A 113 14.31 -0.80 -7.49
CA VAL A 113 14.07 -2.23 -7.28
C VAL A 113 13.45 -2.87 -8.53
N ALA A 114 12.21 -2.52 -8.87
CA ALA A 114 11.42 -3.28 -9.84
C ALA A 114 11.87 -3.11 -11.30
N THR A 115 12.51 -1.98 -11.65
CA THR A 115 13.11 -1.75 -12.98
C THR A 115 14.62 -1.99 -13.01
N ASN A 116 15.22 -2.36 -11.89
CA ASN A 116 16.65 -2.60 -11.80
C ASN A 116 17.01 -4.01 -12.28
N LYS A 117 17.56 -4.11 -13.47
CA LYS A 117 17.97 -5.38 -14.11
C LYS A 117 19.04 -6.16 -13.35
N LYS A 118 19.73 -5.55 -12.38
CA LYS A 118 20.75 -6.21 -11.56
C LYS A 118 20.15 -6.94 -10.35
N ILE A 119 18.87 -6.70 -10.03
CA ILE A 119 18.15 -7.39 -8.95
C ILE A 119 17.36 -8.54 -9.56
N ALA A 120 17.94 -9.74 -9.54
CA ALA A 120 17.49 -10.90 -10.30
C ALA A 120 16.06 -11.40 -9.97
N ASN A 121 15.55 -11.12 -8.76
CA ASN A 121 14.29 -11.68 -8.27
C ASN A 121 13.15 -10.66 -8.14
N GLU A 122 13.39 -9.40 -8.45
CA GLU A 122 12.38 -8.34 -8.39
C GLU A 122 12.20 -7.76 -9.80
N SER A 123 10.99 -7.84 -10.30
CA SER A 123 10.58 -7.22 -11.56
C SER A 123 9.22 -6.58 -11.38
N LEU A 124 8.86 -5.68 -12.27
CA LEU A 124 7.51 -5.14 -12.29
C LEU A 124 6.50 -6.28 -12.43
N PRO A 125 5.43 -6.31 -11.60
CA PRO A 125 4.35 -7.27 -11.76
C PRO A 125 3.81 -7.22 -13.20
N GLN A 126 3.47 -8.37 -13.77
CA GLN A 126 2.96 -8.46 -15.14
C GLN A 126 1.79 -7.52 -15.42
N VAL A 127 0.94 -7.27 -14.41
CA VAL A 127 -0.19 -6.34 -14.51
C VAL A 127 0.24 -4.87 -14.71
N MET A 128 1.48 -4.54 -14.39
CA MET A 128 2.06 -3.20 -14.64
C MET A 128 2.54 -3.04 -16.08
N LEU A 129 2.58 -4.11 -16.86
CA LEU A 129 3.01 -4.08 -18.25
C LEU A 129 1.78 -4.09 -19.17
N VAL A 130 1.68 -3.11 -20.05
CA VAL A 130 0.70 -3.08 -21.15
C VAL A 130 1.45 -3.35 -22.43
N GLU A 131 1.12 -4.45 -23.12
CA GLU A 131 1.87 -4.92 -24.31
C GLU A 131 3.39 -5.01 -24.04
N GLY A 132 3.77 -5.52 -22.87
CA GLY A 132 5.17 -5.65 -22.46
C GLY A 132 5.86 -4.35 -22.03
N LYS A 133 5.19 -3.20 -22.11
CA LYS A 133 5.78 -1.89 -21.78
C LYS A 133 5.36 -1.42 -20.38
N PRO A 134 6.30 -0.97 -19.55
CA PRO A 134 5.99 -0.39 -18.25
C PRO A 134 5.34 0.99 -18.39
N PRO A 135 4.69 1.50 -17.33
CA PRO A 135 4.24 2.89 -17.30
C PRO A 135 5.41 3.86 -17.17
N LEU A 136 5.20 5.09 -17.60
CA LEU A 136 5.94 6.23 -17.08
C LEU A 136 5.53 6.44 -15.63
N PHE A 137 6.51 6.54 -14.73
CA PHE A 137 6.30 6.81 -13.31
C PHE A 137 6.78 8.21 -12.97
N GLU A 138 5.99 8.94 -12.19
CA GLU A 138 6.29 10.31 -11.79
C GLU A 138 5.97 10.50 -10.29
N VAL A 139 6.87 11.14 -9.57
CA VAL A 139 6.62 11.69 -8.24
C VAL A 139 6.20 13.15 -8.43
N LEU A 140 4.92 13.46 -8.13
CA LEU A 140 4.41 14.81 -8.29
C LEU A 140 4.68 15.67 -7.04
N ASP A 141 4.57 15.06 -5.87
CA ASP A 141 4.92 15.66 -4.58
C ASP A 141 5.16 14.56 -3.53
N LYS A 142 5.41 14.95 -2.27
CA LYS A 142 5.69 14.03 -1.16
C LYS A 142 4.59 12.98 -0.91
N HIS A 143 3.36 13.24 -1.36
CA HIS A 143 2.21 12.37 -1.11
C HIS A 143 1.44 12.01 -2.38
N THR A 144 2.00 12.32 -3.56
CA THR A 144 1.33 12.08 -4.83
C THR A 144 2.27 11.45 -5.84
N VAL A 145 1.85 10.32 -6.41
CA VAL A 145 2.55 9.64 -7.50
C VAL A 145 1.61 9.42 -8.69
N ARG A 146 2.17 9.32 -9.88
CA ARG A 146 1.43 9.07 -11.12
C ARG A 146 2.06 7.95 -11.91
N TYR A 147 1.20 7.09 -12.46
CA TYR A 147 1.54 6.06 -13.43
C TYR A 147 0.81 6.36 -14.74
N THR A 148 1.54 6.45 -15.86
CA THR A 148 0.98 6.73 -17.17
C THR A 148 1.36 5.65 -18.15
N TRP A 149 0.39 4.88 -18.64
CA TRP A 149 0.58 3.88 -19.69
C TRP A 149 0.32 4.48 -21.07
N HIS A 150 0.88 3.88 -22.11
CA HIS A 150 0.65 4.27 -23.50
C HIS A 150 -0.76 3.89 -24.00
N LYS A 151 -1.38 2.85 -23.38
CA LYS A 151 -2.75 2.40 -23.58
C LYS A 151 -3.47 2.17 -22.24
N PRO A 152 -4.81 2.02 -22.23
CA PRO A 152 -5.55 1.72 -21.01
C PRO A 152 -5.05 0.46 -20.30
N ASN A 153 -5.02 0.51 -18.96
CA ASN A 153 -4.73 -0.63 -18.09
C ASN A 153 -5.92 -0.90 -17.14
N PRO A 154 -6.88 -1.74 -17.52
CA PRO A 154 -8.07 -1.98 -16.71
C PRO A 154 -7.78 -2.84 -15.47
N PHE A 155 -6.62 -3.45 -15.36
CA PHE A 155 -6.31 -4.43 -14.32
C PHE A 155 -5.68 -3.82 -13.07
N ILE A 156 -5.21 -2.58 -13.11
CA ILE A 156 -4.43 -2.00 -12.01
C ILE A 156 -5.25 -1.83 -10.72
N LEU A 157 -6.44 -1.23 -10.82
CA LEU A 157 -7.31 -1.05 -9.63
C LEU A 157 -7.78 -2.38 -9.05
N PRO A 158 -8.27 -3.35 -9.82
CA PRO A 158 -8.60 -4.69 -9.31
C PRO A 158 -7.44 -5.37 -8.60
N ARG A 159 -6.21 -5.19 -9.08
CA ARG A 159 -5.01 -5.77 -8.47
C ARG A 159 -4.55 -5.04 -7.22
N LEU A 160 -4.85 -3.76 -7.08
CA LEU A 160 -4.61 -3.01 -5.84
C LEU A 160 -5.65 -3.35 -4.77
N ALA A 161 -6.91 -3.61 -5.16
CA ALA A 161 -8.04 -3.83 -4.25
C ALA A 161 -8.25 -5.31 -3.87
N GLY A 162 -7.73 -6.25 -4.63
CA GLY A 162 -8.01 -7.68 -4.50
C GLY A 162 -7.41 -8.32 -3.25
N ALA A 163 -7.77 -9.59 -3.02
CA ALA A 163 -7.27 -10.40 -1.91
C ALA A 163 -5.76 -10.68 -1.96
N ARG A 164 -5.13 -10.50 -3.11
CA ARG A 164 -3.68 -10.56 -3.31
C ARG A 164 -3.21 -9.26 -3.96
N PRO A 165 -3.21 -8.15 -3.20
CA PRO A 165 -2.85 -6.87 -3.77
C PRO A 165 -1.39 -6.85 -4.22
N ILE A 166 -1.11 -6.06 -5.25
CA ILE A 166 0.26 -5.71 -5.57
C ILE A 166 0.72 -4.57 -4.64
N TYR A 167 1.96 -4.63 -4.23
CA TYR A 167 2.58 -3.59 -3.42
C TYR A 167 3.55 -2.79 -4.28
N LEU A 168 3.18 -1.53 -4.56
CA LEU A 168 3.95 -0.62 -5.42
C LEU A 168 4.93 0.24 -4.63
N TYR A 169 5.32 -0.21 -3.44
CA TYR A 169 6.18 0.52 -2.51
C TYR A 169 7.03 -0.43 -1.66
N ARG A 170 8.13 0.08 -1.16
CA ARG A 170 9.03 -0.59 -0.21
C ARG A 170 9.56 0.44 0.79
N PRO A 171 9.92 0.04 2.04
CA PRO A 171 10.47 0.96 3.03
C PRO A 171 11.85 1.46 2.60
N ALA A 172 11.87 2.55 1.82
CA ALA A 172 13.07 3.09 1.21
C ALA A 172 14.15 3.43 2.26
N HIS A 173 13.76 4.06 3.38
CA HIS A 173 14.65 4.44 4.47
C HIS A 173 15.39 3.23 5.09
N TYR A 174 14.73 2.07 5.13
CA TYR A 174 15.34 0.85 5.66
C TYR A 174 16.17 0.12 4.61
N LEU A 175 15.65 -0.03 3.39
CA LEU A 175 16.26 -0.89 2.36
C LEU A 175 17.43 -0.25 1.63
N LYS A 176 17.50 1.08 1.55
CA LYS A 176 18.63 1.79 0.90
C LYS A 176 19.99 1.41 1.46
N LYS A 177 20.09 1.14 2.75
CA LYS A 177 21.35 0.70 3.39
C LYS A 177 21.85 -0.67 2.93
N PHE A 178 21.02 -1.47 2.28
CA PHE A 178 21.37 -2.75 1.70
C PHE A 178 21.45 -2.74 0.17
N HIS A 179 21.14 -1.60 -0.44
CA HIS A 179 21.07 -1.50 -1.89
C HIS A 179 22.36 -0.91 -2.47
N ILE A 180 22.94 -1.60 -3.47
CA ILE A 180 24.25 -1.28 -4.08
C ILE A 180 24.37 0.18 -4.57
N LYS A 181 23.28 0.81 -4.96
CA LYS A 181 23.26 2.23 -5.38
C LYS A 181 23.57 3.19 -4.22
N TYR A 182 23.25 2.80 -2.99
CA TYR A 182 23.35 3.67 -1.82
C TYR A 182 24.43 3.23 -0.84
N THR A 183 24.78 1.95 -0.84
CA THR A 183 25.79 1.38 0.04
C THR A 183 26.75 0.55 -0.80
N PRO A 184 27.99 1.00 -0.99
CA PRO A 184 29.02 0.23 -1.71
C PRO A 184 29.24 -1.11 -1.05
N LEU A 185 29.44 -2.15 -1.85
CA LEU A 185 29.92 -3.44 -1.35
C LEU A 185 31.27 -3.19 -0.67
N ARG A 186 31.38 -3.56 0.59
CA ARG A 186 32.70 -3.66 1.22
C ARG A 186 33.42 -4.83 0.56
N ALA A 187 34.62 -4.54 0.00
CA ALA A 187 35.50 -5.56 -0.53
C ALA A 187 35.95 -6.50 0.59
#